data_4154b4a28fdbf812f35ef14de9d25464
#
_entry.id   4154b4a28fdbf812f35ef14de9d25464
#
_cell.length_a   1.000
_cell.length_b   1.000
_cell.length_c   1.000
_cell.angle_alpha   90.00
_cell.angle_beta   90.00
_cell.angle_gamma   90.00
#
_symmetry.space_group_name_H-M   'P 1'
#
loop_
_entity.id
_entity.type
_entity.pdbx_description
1 polymer ?
#
loop_
_entity_poly.entity_id
_entity_poly.type
_entity_poly.pdbx_seq_one_letter_code
_entity_poly.pdbx_strand_id
1 'polypeptide(L)'
;MLDDHGPWAGQKRRARDSLKLKQTACCFFFAGVLATLAVTHFATAPSAPAVLSSTGRPKAKGENAFVLSVGLRFGSRAAARSLLREWGRAATYCFEHEPFLYHYEMAQSDKDPLVYQIYERYASKADYLGAHRSSPAFKAFRPRMKALQDAGEVNVSGSSFVEIGLGFT
;
A
#
# COMPACT_ATOMS: atom_id res chain seq x y z
N MET A 1 -26.81 6.21 -14.76
CA MET A 1 -26.36 4.81 -14.92
C MET A 1 -24.87 4.84 -14.69
N LEU A 2 -24.41 4.46 -13.49
CA LEU A 2 -23.00 4.47 -13.10
C LEU A 2 -22.47 3.09 -13.43
N ASP A 3 -21.55 3.02 -14.41
CA ASP A 3 -20.89 1.78 -14.77
C ASP A 3 -19.99 1.31 -13.64
N ASP A 4 -20.35 0.18 -13.04
CA ASP A 4 -19.79 -0.46 -11.84
C ASP A 4 -18.51 -1.27 -12.16
N HIS A 5 -17.67 -0.77 -13.07
CA HIS A 5 -16.40 -1.38 -13.46
C HIS A 5 -15.17 -0.65 -12.89
N GLY A 6 -15.26 -0.25 -11.63
CA GLY A 6 -14.09 0.15 -10.87
C GLY A 6 -13.19 -1.06 -10.57
N PRO A 7 -11.86 -0.86 -10.34
CA PRO A 7 -10.90 -1.92 -10.05
C PRO A 7 -11.20 -2.74 -8.79
N TRP A 8 -12.34 -2.52 -8.15
CA TRP A 8 -12.78 -3.11 -6.89
C TRP A 8 -13.90 -4.14 -7.04
N ALA A 9 -14.42 -4.40 -8.24
CA ALA A 9 -15.60 -5.25 -8.49
C ALA A 9 -15.38 -6.77 -8.36
N GLY A 10 -14.27 -7.24 -7.78
CA GLY A 10 -13.87 -8.66 -7.79
C GLY A 10 -13.86 -9.41 -6.47
N GLN A 11 -14.34 -8.86 -5.36
CA GLN A 11 -14.08 -9.45 -4.04
C GLN A 11 -15.33 -9.85 -3.25
N LYS A 12 -16.26 -10.53 -3.90
CA LYS A 12 -17.27 -11.34 -3.18
C LYS A 12 -17.19 -12.79 -3.66
N ARG A 13 -16.66 -13.67 -2.81
CA ARG A 13 -16.65 -15.15 -2.79
C ARG A 13 -15.27 -15.77 -2.95
N ARG A 14 -14.68 -16.07 -1.81
CA ARG A 14 -14.00 -17.34 -1.47
C ARG A 14 -13.41 -17.25 -0.09
N ALA A 15 -14.22 -17.47 0.89
CA ALA A 15 -13.80 -17.90 2.22
C ALA A 15 -14.55 -19.18 2.53
N ARG A 16 -13.90 -20.30 2.32
CA ARG A 16 -14.12 -21.61 2.94
C ARG A 16 -13.42 -22.66 2.11
N ASP A 17 -12.58 -23.30 2.79
CA ASP A 17 -12.09 -24.67 2.67
C ASP A 17 -10.57 -24.73 2.56
N SER A 18 -10.01 -25.20 3.61
CA SER A 18 -9.02 -26.27 3.66
C SER A 18 -8.03 -26.11 4.80
N LEU A 19 -8.47 -26.47 5.99
CA LEU A 19 -7.58 -26.99 7.03
C LEU A 19 -7.40 -28.47 6.77
N LYS A 20 -6.22 -28.92 6.35
CA LYS A 20 -5.75 -30.28 6.63
C LYS A 20 -4.24 -30.33 6.82
N LEU A 21 -3.93 -30.47 8.06
CA LEU A 21 -2.76 -31.00 8.75
C LEU A 21 -2.06 -32.15 8.02
N LYS A 22 -0.74 -32.07 7.86
CA LYS A 22 0.13 -33.24 7.91
C LYS A 22 1.47 -32.87 8.55
N GLN A 23 1.60 -33.26 9.83
CA GLN A 23 2.87 -33.48 10.50
C GLN A 23 3.56 -34.71 9.87
N THR A 24 4.83 -34.58 9.58
CA THR A 24 5.74 -35.74 9.55
C THR A 24 7.09 -35.29 10.10
N ALA A 25 7.41 -35.84 11.23
CA ALA A 25 8.70 -35.75 11.89
C ALA A 25 9.75 -36.56 11.11
N CYS A 26 10.96 -36.06 11.00
CA CYS A 26 12.13 -36.89 10.77
C CYS A 26 13.32 -36.29 11.52
N CYS A 27 13.67 -36.97 12.60
CA CYS A 27 14.93 -36.78 13.34
C CYS A 27 16.10 -37.28 12.51
N PHE A 28 17.14 -36.49 12.34
CA PHE A 28 18.49 -37.00 12.12
C PHE A 28 19.46 -36.18 12.97
N PHE A 29 20.08 -36.91 13.90
CA PHE A 29 21.27 -36.53 14.64
C PHE A 29 22.48 -36.52 13.70
N PHE A 30 23.25 -35.44 13.68
CA PHE A 30 24.68 -35.49 13.38
C PHE A 30 25.40 -34.48 14.26
N ALA A 31 26.28 -35.02 15.08
CA ALA A 31 27.26 -34.28 15.86
C ALA A 31 28.46 -33.94 14.97
N GLY A 32 29.05 -32.78 15.15
CA GLY A 32 30.38 -32.54 14.59
C GLY A 32 30.77 -31.04 14.47
N VAL A 33 31.62 -30.64 15.41
CA VAL A 33 32.73 -29.68 15.30
C VAL A 33 32.41 -28.20 15.28
N LEU A 34 32.79 -27.55 16.40
CA LEU A 34 32.94 -26.11 16.60
C LEU A 34 33.92 -25.51 15.56
N ALA A 35 33.47 -24.46 14.89
CA ALA A 35 34.31 -23.40 14.38
C ALA A 35 33.54 -22.08 14.59
N THR A 36 33.91 -21.39 15.65
CA THR A 36 33.42 -20.04 15.95
C THR A 36 34.04 -19.03 14.97
N LEU A 37 33.38 -18.76 13.86
CA LEU A 37 33.61 -17.57 13.07
C LEU A 37 32.57 -16.54 13.53
N ALA A 38 33.01 -15.57 14.35
CA ALA A 38 32.23 -14.40 14.69
C ALA A 38 32.06 -13.55 13.43
N VAL A 39 31.01 -13.80 12.68
CA VAL A 39 30.54 -12.90 11.63
C VAL A 39 29.76 -11.81 12.34
N THR A 40 30.39 -10.66 12.53
CA THR A 40 29.68 -9.43 12.93
C THR A 40 28.74 -9.03 11.80
N HIS A 41 27.50 -9.51 11.87
CA HIS A 41 26.43 -8.95 11.05
C HIS A 41 26.19 -7.51 11.51
N PHE A 42 26.74 -6.58 10.78
CA PHE A 42 26.21 -5.22 10.79
C PHE A 42 24.76 -5.32 10.26
N ALA A 43 23.82 -5.40 11.18
CA ALA A 43 22.42 -5.22 10.87
C ALA A 43 22.26 -3.77 10.40
N THR A 44 22.29 -3.55 9.09
CA THR A 44 21.81 -2.30 8.52
C THR A 44 20.35 -2.18 8.93
N ALA A 45 20.06 -1.29 9.85
CA ALA A 45 18.70 -0.95 10.21
C ALA A 45 17.95 -0.59 8.92
N PRO A 46 16.71 -1.11 8.71
CA PRO A 46 15.92 -0.72 7.55
C PRO A 46 15.76 0.79 7.61
N SER A 47 16.26 1.49 6.59
CA SER A 47 16.06 2.93 6.46
C SER A 47 14.57 3.21 6.55
N ALA A 48 14.20 4.11 7.47
CA ALA A 48 12.83 4.59 7.56
C ALA A 48 12.41 5.15 6.19
N PRO A 49 11.14 4.96 5.77
CA PRO A 49 10.66 5.57 4.54
C PRO A 49 10.92 7.07 4.59
N ALA A 50 11.44 7.62 3.50
CA ALA A 50 11.69 9.04 3.41
C ALA A 50 10.39 9.83 3.66
N VAL A 51 10.41 10.71 4.65
CA VAL A 51 9.31 11.64 4.88
C VAL A 51 9.46 12.75 3.84
N LEU A 52 8.58 12.76 2.83
CA LEU A 52 8.52 13.83 1.85
C LEU A 52 7.90 15.07 2.52
N SER A 53 8.69 16.15 2.63
CA SER A 53 8.15 17.42 3.12
C SER A 53 7.24 18.03 2.07
N SER A 54 5.98 18.28 2.43
CA SER A 54 5.01 18.94 1.57
C SER A 54 5.16 20.47 1.53
N THR A 55 6.24 21.02 2.11
CA THR A 55 6.49 22.45 2.09
C THR A 55 6.73 22.92 0.65
N GLY A 56 5.78 23.64 0.09
CA GLY A 56 5.90 24.26 -1.23
C GLY A 56 4.87 23.82 -2.28
N ARG A 57 4.10 22.74 -2.06
CA ARG A 57 2.96 22.47 -2.93
C ARG A 57 1.80 23.39 -2.57
N PRO A 58 1.26 24.17 -3.53
CA PRO A 58 0.06 24.93 -3.27
C PRO A 58 -1.05 23.95 -2.85
N LYS A 59 -1.66 24.17 -1.70
CA LYS A 59 -2.92 23.52 -1.38
C LYS A 59 -3.95 24.10 -2.32
N ALA A 60 -4.13 23.48 -3.48
CA ALA A 60 -5.14 23.91 -4.41
C ALA A 60 -6.51 23.67 -3.78
N LYS A 61 -7.19 24.76 -3.43
CA LYS A 61 -8.62 24.78 -3.16
C LYS A 61 -9.30 24.54 -4.49
N GLY A 62 -9.47 23.28 -4.88
CA GLY A 62 -10.26 22.95 -6.06
C GLY A 62 -11.66 22.59 -5.64
N GLU A 63 -12.64 23.36 -6.07
CA GLU A 63 -14.00 22.85 -6.16
C GLU A 63 -13.96 21.59 -7.03
N ASN A 64 -14.56 20.49 -6.54
CA ASN A 64 -14.63 19.21 -7.24
C ASN A 64 -13.34 18.37 -7.28
N ALA A 65 -12.40 18.54 -6.37
CA ALA A 65 -11.27 17.61 -6.27
C ALA A 65 -11.79 16.18 -6.05
N PHE A 66 -11.15 15.23 -6.73
CA PHE A 66 -11.49 13.82 -6.61
C PHE A 66 -10.64 13.18 -5.51
N VAL A 67 -11.29 12.50 -4.58
CA VAL A 67 -10.64 11.90 -3.41
C VAL A 67 -10.82 10.38 -3.43
N LEU A 68 -9.74 9.66 -3.14
CA LEU A 68 -9.78 8.24 -2.83
C LEU A 68 -9.39 8.01 -1.36
N SER A 69 -10.13 7.14 -0.72
CA SER A 69 -9.88 6.65 0.63
C SER A 69 -9.79 5.13 0.57
N VAL A 70 -8.59 4.58 0.79
CA VAL A 70 -8.31 3.15 0.58
C VAL A 70 -7.82 2.52 1.88
N GLY A 71 -8.63 1.66 2.46
CA GLY A 71 -8.29 0.89 3.65
C GLY A 71 -7.50 -0.37 3.29
N LEU A 72 -6.43 -0.64 4.04
CA LEU A 72 -5.61 -1.83 3.93
C LEU A 72 -5.58 -2.55 5.27
N ARG A 73 -5.89 -3.85 5.29
CA ARG A 73 -5.68 -4.72 6.45
C ARG A 73 -4.77 -5.85 6.05
N PHE A 74 -3.57 -5.86 6.63
CA PHE A 74 -2.57 -6.88 6.35
C PHE A 74 -2.74 -8.10 7.26
N GLY A 75 -2.37 -9.29 6.74
CA GLY A 75 -2.28 -10.52 7.51
C GLY A 75 -1.01 -10.63 8.36
N SER A 76 0.04 -9.86 8.01
CA SER A 76 1.31 -9.88 8.72
C SER A 76 2.06 -8.55 8.62
N ARG A 77 2.95 -8.31 9.60
CA ARG A 77 3.89 -7.17 9.55
C ARG A 77 4.89 -7.29 8.38
N ALA A 78 5.20 -8.50 7.95
CA ALA A 78 6.11 -8.72 6.82
C ALA A 78 5.46 -8.25 5.50
N ALA A 79 4.20 -8.61 5.26
CA ALA A 79 3.41 -8.15 4.12
C ALA A 79 3.26 -6.63 4.13
N ALA A 80 2.92 -6.04 5.29
CA ALA A 80 2.84 -4.58 5.43
C ALA A 80 4.17 -3.91 5.07
N ARG A 81 5.29 -4.30 5.66
CA ARG A 81 6.61 -3.72 5.36
C ARG A 81 6.99 -3.87 3.89
N SER A 82 6.62 -4.98 3.25
CA SER A 82 6.88 -5.18 1.82
C SER A 82 6.17 -4.12 0.98
N LEU A 83 4.87 -3.90 1.20
CA LEU A 83 4.09 -2.91 0.43
C LEU A 83 4.49 -1.48 0.77
N LEU A 84 4.80 -1.18 2.04
CA LEU A 84 5.23 0.16 2.47
C LEU A 84 6.51 0.64 1.75
N ARG A 85 7.45 -0.26 1.46
CA ARG A 85 8.64 0.10 0.67
C ARG A 85 8.30 0.49 -0.76
N GLU A 86 7.39 -0.23 -1.38
CA GLU A 86 6.94 0.11 -2.74
C GLU A 86 6.10 1.39 -2.76
N TRP A 87 5.29 1.60 -1.71
CA TRP A 87 4.55 2.86 -1.52
C TRP A 87 5.49 4.06 -1.43
N GLY A 88 6.55 3.98 -0.62
CA GLY A 88 7.51 5.07 -0.50
C GLY A 88 8.13 5.48 -1.84
N ARG A 89 8.47 4.50 -2.69
CA ARG A 89 8.98 4.76 -4.06
C ARG A 89 7.93 5.44 -4.94
N ALA A 90 6.70 4.93 -4.88
CA ALA A 90 5.59 5.51 -5.63
C ALA A 90 5.30 6.94 -5.18
N ALA A 91 5.30 7.20 -3.87
CA ALA A 91 5.06 8.52 -3.31
C ALA A 91 6.13 9.55 -3.73
N THR A 92 7.40 9.14 -3.74
CA THR A 92 8.50 10.00 -4.24
C THR A 92 8.28 10.37 -5.70
N TYR A 93 8.02 9.39 -6.55
CA TYR A 93 7.75 9.65 -7.97
C TYR A 93 6.54 10.57 -8.17
N CYS A 94 5.44 10.29 -7.49
CA CYS A 94 4.22 11.09 -7.62
C CYS A 94 4.45 12.54 -7.13
N PHE A 95 5.21 12.72 -6.05
CA PHE A 95 5.57 14.05 -5.57
C PHE A 95 6.32 14.87 -6.63
N GLU A 96 7.24 14.25 -7.36
CA GLU A 96 8.09 14.92 -8.34
C GLU A 96 7.40 15.15 -9.69
N HIS A 97 6.48 14.24 -10.11
CA HIS A 97 6.01 14.17 -11.49
C HIS A 97 4.50 14.32 -11.65
N GLU A 98 3.72 14.32 -10.57
CA GLU A 98 2.26 14.38 -10.64
C GLU A 98 1.69 15.64 -9.95
N PRO A 99 1.80 16.84 -10.57
CA PRO A 99 1.36 18.10 -9.94
C PRO A 99 -0.15 18.17 -9.72
N PHE A 100 -0.95 17.34 -10.40
CA PHE A 100 -2.39 17.20 -10.25
C PHE A 100 -2.76 16.32 -9.03
N LEU A 101 -1.82 15.65 -8.40
CA LEU A 101 -2.00 14.87 -7.17
C LEU A 101 -1.67 15.76 -5.97
N TYR A 102 -2.70 16.28 -5.31
CA TYR A 102 -2.57 17.28 -4.26
C TYR A 102 -2.24 16.69 -2.89
N HIS A 103 -2.66 15.45 -2.66
CA HIS A 103 -2.39 14.73 -1.42
C HIS A 103 -2.22 13.25 -1.71
N TYR A 104 -1.19 12.65 -1.12
CA TYR A 104 -0.87 11.24 -1.32
C TYR A 104 -0.19 10.70 -0.07
N GLU A 105 -0.96 10.15 0.85
CA GLU A 105 -0.50 9.77 2.17
C GLU A 105 -0.96 8.38 2.55
N MET A 106 -0.13 7.67 3.32
CA MET A 106 -0.50 6.44 3.98
C MET A 106 -0.32 6.60 5.48
N ALA A 107 -1.40 6.47 6.23
CA ALA A 107 -1.45 6.51 7.67
C ALA A 107 -1.63 5.10 8.25
N GLN A 108 -0.99 4.83 9.40
CA GLN A 108 -1.20 3.61 10.17
C GLN A 108 -2.22 3.86 11.28
N SER A 109 -3.08 2.88 11.55
CA SER A 109 -3.99 2.93 12.68
C SER A 109 -3.24 3.02 14.01
N ASP A 110 -3.73 3.87 14.91
CA ASP A 110 -3.25 4.00 16.28
C ASP A 110 -3.59 2.80 17.18
N LYS A 111 -4.54 1.95 16.73
CA LYS A 111 -5.07 0.82 17.50
C LYS A 111 -4.62 -0.54 16.96
N ASP A 112 -4.36 -0.65 15.66
CA ASP A 112 -4.01 -1.91 15.02
C ASP A 112 -2.83 -1.70 14.06
N PRO A 113 -1.63 -2.21 14.36
CA PRO A 113 -0.44 -2.01 13.54
C PRO A 113 -0.48 -2.71 12.18
N LEU A 114 -1.53 -3.47 11.89
CA LEU A 114 -1.76 -4.13 10.60
C LEU A 114 -2.79 -3.41 9.74
N VAL A 115 -3.36 -2.31 10.25
CA VAL A 115 -4.36 -1.51 9.53
C VAL A 115 -3.76 -0.19 9.09
N TYR A 116 -3.97 0.12 7.81
CA TYR A 116 -3.50 1.36 7.19
C TYR A 116 -4.62 1.98 6.36
N GLN A 117 -4.52 3.28 6.18
CA GLN A 117 -5.39 4.08 5.32
C GLN A 117 -4.54 4.85 4.33
N ILE A 118 -4.84 4.72 3.04
CA ILE A 118 -4.32 5.59 2.01
C ILE A 118 -5.36 6.70 1.78
N TYR A 119 -4.88 7.92 1.70
CA TYR A 119 -5.66 9.08 1.36
C TYR A 119 -5.03 9.78 0.16
N GLU A 120 -5.79 9.88 -0.92
CA GLU A 120 -5.35 10.45 -2.19
C GLU A 120 -6.31 11.55 -2.62
N ARG A 121 -5.77 12.69 -3.06
CA ARG A 121 -6.57 13.83 -3.50
C ARG A 121 -6.05 14.35 -4.83
N TYR A 122 -6.86 14.28 -5.84
CA TYR A 122 -6.54 14.65 -7.22
C TYR A 122 -7.27 15.90 -7.66
N ALA A 123 -6.71 16.64 -8.61
CA ALA A 123 -7.39 17.77 -9.24
C ALA A 123 -8.73 17.36 -9.88
N SER A 124 -8.76 16.17 -10.49
CA SER A 124 -9.98 15.62 -11.09
C SER A 124 -9.98 14.09 -11.11
N LYS A 125 -11.15 13.49 -11.31
CA LYS A 125 -11.29 12.05 -11.58
C LYS A 125 -10.60 11.64 -12.88
N ALA A 126 -10.54 12.54 -13.87
CA ALA A 126 -9.89 12.28 -15.15
C ALA A 126 -8.37 12.14 -14.97
N ASP A 127 -7.74 12.95 -14.12
CA ASP A 127 -6.31 12.86 -13.80
C ASP A 127 -5.98 11.52 -13.12
N TYR A 128 -6.82 11.07 -12.19
CA TYR A 128 -6.66 9.75 -11.58
C TYR A 128 -6.75 8.64 -12.62
N LEU A 129 -7.83 8.62 -13.42
CA LEU A 129 -8.09 7.53 -14.38
C LEU A 129 -7.08 7.51 -15.55
N GLY A 130 -6.61 8.67 -15.96
CA GLY A 130 -5.66 8.86 -17.06
C GLY A 130 -4.22 8.90 -16.61
N ALA A 131 -3.75 10.07 -16.21
CA ALA A 131 -2.32 10.33 -15.98
C ALA A 131 -1.76 9.49 -14.83
N HIS A 132 -2.40 9.47 -13.65
CA HIS A 132 -1.91 8.70 -12.52
C HIS A 132 -1.85 7.19 -12.81
N ARG A 133 -2.96 6.60 -13.28
CA ARG A 133 -2.98 5.14 -13.56
C ARG A 133 -2.05 4.71 -14.70
N SER A 134 -1.66 5.63 -15.55
CA SER A 134 -0.70 5.39 -16.63
C SER A 134 0.75 5.61 -16.20
N SER A 135 0.99 6.17 -15.03
CA SER A 135 2.31 6.52 -14.53
C SER A 135 3.17 5.28 -14.26
N PRO A 136 4.51 5.41 -14.36
CA PRO A 136 5.43 4.36 -13.96
C PRO A 136 5.24 3.93 -12.49
N ALA A 137 4.97 4.89 -11.60
CA ALA A 137 4.76 4.61 -10.17
C ALA A 137 3.55 3.70 -9.94
N PHE A 138 2.40 4.02 -10.53
CA PHE A 138 1.20 3.19 -10.43
C PHE A 138 1.41 1.79 -11.02
N LYS A 139 2.04 1.73 -12.21
CA LYS A 139 2.33 0.46 -12.90
C LYS A 139 3.31 -0.43 -12.12
N ALA A 140 4.20 0.14 -11.34
CA ALA A 140 5.09 -0.61 -10.45
C ALA A 140 4.40 -1.05 -9.15
N PHE A 141 3.65 -0.14 -8.52
CA PHE A 141 3.01 -0.36 -7.22
C PHE A 141 1.80 -1.31 -7.28
N ARG A 142 0.89 -1.07 -8.23
CA ARG A 142 -0.40 -1.79 -8.29
C ARG A 142 -0.28 -3.31 -8.41
N PRO A 143 0.63 -3.88 -9.22
CA PRO A 143 0.83 -5.33 -9.27
C PRO A 143 1.33 -5.92 -7.94
N ARG A 144 2.15 -5.20 -7.19
CA ARG A 144 2.64 -5.64 -5.87
C ARG A 144 1.52 -5.73 -4.86
N MET A 145 0.66 -4.73 -4.81
CA MET A 145 -0.54 -4.75 -3.98
C MET A 145 -1.49 -5.88 -4.41
N LYS A 146 -1.68 -6.06 -5.72
CA LYS A 146 -2.52 -7.14 -6.23
C LYS A 146 -1.99 -8.53 -5.86
N ALA A 147 -0.70 -8.76 -5.93
CA ALA A 147 -0.09 -10.04 -5.54
C ALA A 147 -0.37 -10.37 -4.07
N LEU A 148 -0.28 -9.39 -3.17
CA LEU A 148 -0.64 -9.57 -1.75
C LEU A 148 -2.14 -9.84 -1.57
N GLN A 149 -3.00 -9.19 -2.36
CA GLN A 149 -4.44 -9.46 -2.35
C GLN A 149 -4.76 -10.89 -2.79
N ASP A 150 -4.16 -11.34 -3.90
CA ASP A 150 -4.35 -12.68 -4.45
C ASP A 150 -3.85 -13.77 -3.50
N ALA A 151 -2.78 -13.48 -2.74
CA ALA A 151 -2.25 -14.35 -1.69
C ALA A 151 -3.07 -14.32 -0.38
N GLY A 152 -4.08 -13.46 -0.28
CA GLY A 152 -4.86 -13.27 0.96
C GLY A 152 -4.08 -12.55 2.09
N GLU A 153 -2.93 -11.94 1.76
CA GLU A 153 -2.05 -11.27 2.71
C GLU A 153 -2.45 -9.81 2.98
N VAL A 154 -3.29 -9.24 2.13
CA VAL A 154 -3.91 -7.92 2.37
C VAL A 154 -5.36 -7.92 1.91
N ASN A 155 -6.23 -7.40 2.78
CA ASN A 155 -7.59 -7.04 2.40
C ASN A 155 -7.61 -5.54 2.07
N VAL A 156 -8.16 -5.19 0.92
CA VAL A 156 -8.23 -3.82 0.42
C VAL A 156 -9.68 -3.43 0.26
N SER A 157 -10.05 -2.31 0.85
CA SER A 157 -11.35 -1.66 0.67
C SER A 157 -11.12 -0.22 0.18
N GLY A 158 -12.06 0.33 -0.57
CA GLY A 158 -11.89 1.69 -1.08
C GLY A 158 -13.20 2.36 -1.41
N SER A 159 -13.20 3.68 -1.25
CA SER A 159 -14.29 4.56 -1.63
C SER A 159 -13.76 5.80 -2.33
N SER A 160 -14.54 6.37 -3.22
CA SER A 160 -14.22 7.60 -3.90
C SER A 160 -15.25 8.69 -3.61
N PHE A 161 -14.78 9.93 -3.59
CA PHE A 161 -15.59 11.08 -3.25
C PHE A 161 -15.25 12.25 -4.19
N VAL A 162 -16.15 13.21 -4.25
CA VAL A 162 -15.91 14.51 -4.90
C VAL A 162 -16.09 15.58 -3.84
N GLU A 163 -15.14 16.48 -3.71
CA GLU A 163 -15.23 17.59 -2.78
C GLU A 163 -16.36 18.54 -3.17
N ILE A 164 -17.07 19.02 -2.17
CA ILE A 164 -18.21 19.93 -2.34
C ILE A 164 -17.91 21.36 -1.87
N GLY A 165 -16.63 21.67 -1.60
CA GLY A 165 -16.19 23.00 -1.19
C GLY A 165 -16.52 23.38 0.26
N LEU A 166 -16.99 22.45 1.09
CA LEU A 166 -17.25 22.68 2.51
C LEU A 166 -16.03 22.29 3.35
N GLY A 167 -15.62 23.18 4.26
CA GLY A 167 -14.46 22.99 5.12
C GLY A 167 -13.23 23.78 4.65
N PHE A 168 -12.04 23.34 5.07
CA PHE A 168 -10.75 23.95 4.70
C PHE A 168 -9.71 22.88 4.44
N THR A 169 -8.69 23.18 3.64
CA THR A 169 -7.55 22.31 3.34
C THR A 169 -6.25 23.05 3.58
#